data_762b12918575bbfbe0af2ac3fd11336b
#
_entry.id   762b12918575bbfbe0af2ac3fd11336b
#
_cell.length_a   1.000
_cell.length_b   1.000
_cell.length_c   1.000
_cell.angle_alpha   90.00
_cell.angle_beta   90.00
_cell.angle_gamma   90.00
#
_symmetry.space_group_name_H-M   'P 1'
#
loop_
_entity.id
_entity.type
_entity.pdbx_description
1 polymer ?
#
loop_
_entity_poly.entity_id
_entity_poly.type
_entity_poly.pdbx_seq_one_letter_code
_entity_poly.pdbx_strand_id
1 'polypeptide(L)'
;HLILIGHQNHPEVIGTMGQLPNGSIDLIQNEDEAKKYKTKIQDKISYVTQTTLSVDDTKEIIKILKKRFPNIKEPMKEDICYATTNRQLAVKNIAKKCDLFFVIGSRNSSNSVRLVEVAKKSGCVNSHLIHSQSEIPYELIEKSNTIGISSGASAPEVLVNNFIDSLKKRFTVIIDEVE
;
A
#
# COMPACT_ATOMS: atom_id res chain seq x y z
N HIS A 1 -18.30 -0.36 -19.97
CA HIS A 1 -16.88 0.00 -19.99
C HIS A 1 -16.33 0.00 -18.58
N LEU A 2 -15.15 -0.57 -18.39
CA LEU A 2 -14.54 -0.75 -17.08
C LEU A 2 -13.32 0.17 -16.93
N ILE A 3 -13.22 0.85 -15.80
CA ILE A 3 -12.02 1.56 -15.38
C ILE A 3 -11.32 0.69 -14.34
N LEU A 4 -10.06 0.36 -14.56
CA LEU A 4 -9.21 -0.29 -13.58
C LEU A 4 -8.29 0.76 -12.94
N ILE A 5 -8.43 0.96 -11.64
CA ILE A 5 -7.50 1.79 -10.86
C ILE A 5 -6.35 0.89 -10.39
N GLY A 6 -5.13 1.17 -10.83
CA GLY A 6 -3.99 0.29 -10.53
C GLY A 6 -2.67 0.80 -11.11
N HIS A 7 -1.60 0.08 -10.90
CA HIS A 7 -0.28 0.42 -11.43
C HIS A 7 0.04 -0.39 -12.68
N GLN A 8 0.44 0.30 -13.74
CA GLN A 8 0.91 -0.34 -14.97
C GLN A 8 2.00 -1.37 -14.67
N ASN A 9 2.00 -2.47 -15.43
CA ASN A 9 2.95 -3.59 -15.29
C ASN A 9 2.82 -4.43 -14.00
N HIS A 10 1.85 -4.14 -13.13
CA HIS A 10 1.57 -5.01 -12.01
C HIS A 10 0.88 -6.30 -12.48
N PRO A 11 1.30 -7.50 -12.00
CA PRO A 11 0.72 -8.79 -12.45
C PRO A 11 -0.80 -8.86 -12.33
N GLU A 12 -1.38 -8.36 -11.23
CA GLU A 12 -2.83 -8.29 -11.02
C GLU A 12 -3.51 -7.40 -12.07
N VAL A 13 -2.92 -6.24 -12.40
CA VAL A 13 -3.45 -5.33 -13.41
C VAL A 13 -3.40 -5.95 -14.80
N ILE A 14 -2.27 -6.57 -15.16
CA ILE A 14 -2.11 -7.29 -16.43
C ILE A 14 -3.15 -8.42 -16.53
N GLY A 15 -3.29 -9.22 -15.45
CA GLY A 15 -4.24 -10.33 -15.40
C GLY A 15 -5.69 -9.85 -15.55
N THR A 16 -6.07 -8.78 -14.85
CA THR A 16 -7.43 -8.21 -14.92
C THR A 16 -7.73 -7.65 -16.31
N MET A 17 -6.81 -6.88 -16.89
CA MET A 17 -6.98 -6.32 -18.22
C MET A 17 -7.08 -7.40 -19.31
N GLY A 18 -6.44 -8.54 -19.11
CA GLY A 18 -6.48 -9.68 -20.04
C GLY A 18 -7.80 -10.48 -20.03
N GLN A 19 -8.71 -10.24 -19.07
CA GLN A 19 -9.98 -10.97 -18.96
C GLN A 19 -11.04 -10.52 -19.97
N LEU A 20 -10.93 -9.33 -20.52
CA LEU A 20 -11.91 -8.74 -21.44
C LEU A 20 -11.24 -8.39 -22.78
N PRO A 21 -12.03 -8.25 -23.85
CA PRO A 21 -11.50 -7.82 -25.14
C PRO A 21 -10.76 -6.49 -25.06
N ASN A 22 -9.77 -6.32 -25.91
CA ASN A 22 -8.99 -5.07 -25.99
C ASN A 22 -9.91 -3.85 -26.15
N GLY A 23 -9.63 -2.82 -25.36
CA GLY A 23 -10.42 -1.58 -25.34
C GLY A 23 -11.67 -1.63 -24.46
N SER A 24 -11.93 -2.74 -23.74
CA SER A 24 -13.04 -2.83 -22.77
C SER A 24 -12.67 -2.29 -21.38
N ILE A 25 -11.38 -2.21 -21.08
CA ILE A 25 -10.84 -1.74 -19.80
C ILE A 25 -9.82 -0.63 -20.05
N ASP A 26 -9.98 0.50 -19.37
CA ASP A 26 -8.98 1.56 -19.31
C ASP A 26 -8.31 1.59 -17.95
N LEU A 27 -6.98 1.75 -17.93
CA LEU A 27 -6.19 1.86 -16.71
C LEU A 27 -6.09 3.32 -16.28
N ILE A 28 -6.29 3.58 -15.00
CA ILE A 28 -6.03 4.87 -14.34
C ILE A 28 -5.11 4.63 -13.14
N GLN A 29 -3.96 5.31 -13.12
CA GLN A 29 -2.92 5.09 -12.14
C GLN A 29 -2.86 6.16 -11.04
N ASN A 30 -3.35 7.35 -11.34
CA ASN A 30 -3.22 8.52 -10.45
C ASN A 30 -4.35 9.53 -10.68
N GLU A 31 -4.39 10.55 -9.81
CA GLU A 31 -5.39 11.61 -9.88
C GLU A 31 -5.36 12.41 -11.19
N ASP A 32 -4.17 12.66 -11.74
CA ASP A 32 -4.04 13.47 -12.95
C ASP A 32 -4.57 12.74 -14.17
N GLU A 33 -4.38 11.43 -14.25
CA GLU A 33 -5.01 10.60 -15.26
C GLU A 33 -6.54 10.58 -15.07
N ALA A 34 -7.02 10.45 -13.83
CA ALA A 34 -8.45 10.53 -13.53
C ALA A 34 -9.08 11.88 -13.94
N LYS A 35 -8.38 13.00 -13.70
CA LYS A 35 -8.81 14.35 -14.12
C LYS A 35 -8.88 14.51 -15.63
N LYS A 36 -7.96 13.89 -16.37
CA LYS A 36 -7.84 14.01 -17.83
C LYS A 36 -8.59 12.92 -18.60
N TYR A 37 -9.04 11.87 -17.92
CA TYR A 37 -9.67 10.71 -18.54
C TYR A 37 -10.88 11.12 -19.40
N LYS A 38 -10.99 10.58 -20.60
CA LYS A 38 -12.10 10.81 -21.54
C LYS A 38 -12.59 9.48 -22.07
N THR A 39 -13.88 9.30 -22.10
CA THR A 39 -14.54 8.16 -22.74
C THR A 39 -15.73 8.60 -23.56
N LYS A 40 -16.02 7.86 -24.64
CA LYS A 40 -17.21 8.05 -25.45
C LYS A 40 -18.45 7.41 -24.81
N ILE A 41 -18.26 6.48 -23.87
CA ILE A 41 -19.33 5.73 -23.20
C ILE A 41 -19.52 6.37 -21.82
N GLN A 42 -20.56 7.19 -21.64
CA GLN A 42 -20.79 7.89 -20.38
C GLN A 42 -21.81 7.19 -19.47
N ASP A 43 -22.71 6.39 -20.03
CA ASP A 43 -23.88 5.86 -19.30
C ASP A 43 -23.70 4.46 -18.70
N LYS A 44 -22.61 3.76 -19.04
CA LYS A 44 -22.33 2.38 -18.58
C LYS A 44 -20.87 2.21 -18.20
N ILE A 45 -20.42 3.03 -17.26
CA ILE A 45 -19.07 2.97 -16.73
C ILE A 45 -19.12 2.33 -15.35
N SER A 46 -18.19 1.43 -15.08
CA SER A 46 -17.91 0.91 -13.73
C SER A 46 -16.42 0.99 -13.45
N TYR A 47 -16.04 0.93 -12.18
CA TYR A 47 -14.65 0.82 -11.83
C TYR A 47 -14.39 -0.37 -10.93
N VAL A 48 -13.15 -0.86 -10.95
CA VAL A 48 -12.56 -1.80 -10.01
C VAL A 48 -11.16 -1.32 -9.64
N THR A 49 -10.60 -1.83 -8.55
CA THR A 49 -9.26 -1.42 -8.10
C THR A 49 -8.34 -2.61 -7.93
N GLN A 50 -7.04 -2.38 -8.09
CA GLN A 50 -6.02 -3.29 -7.64
C GLN A 50 -6.09 -3.46 -6.11
N THR A 51 -5.90 -4.67 -5.61
CA THR A 51 -6.17 -5.02 -4.20
C THR A 51 -5.14 -4.49 -3.19
N THR A 52 -3.98 -4.03 -3.66
CA THR A 52 -2.84 -3.60 -2.82
C THR A 52 -2.51 -2.11 -2.93
N LEU A 53 -3.45 -1.29 -3.38
CA LEU A 53 -3.27 0.16 -3.50
C LEU A 53 -3.26 0.87 -2.13
N SER A 54 -2.79 2.10 -2.14
CA SER A 54 -3.01 3.04 -1.04
C SER A 54 -4.50 3.36 -0.93
N VAL A 55 -5.07 3.14 0.26
CA VAL A 55 -6.49 3.42 0.52
C VAL A 55 -6.81 4.90 0.29
N ASP A 56 -5.94 5.81 0.74
CA ASP A 56 -6.19 7.25 0.61
C ASP A 56 -6.07 7.72 -0.84
N ASP A 57 -5.00 7.31 -1.55
CA ASP A 57 -4.80 7.71 -2.95
C ASP A 57 -5.95 7.17 -3.83
N THR A 58 -6.40 5.94 -3.56
CA THR A 58 -7.54 5.35 -4.27
C THR A 58 -8.84 6.10 -4.02
N LYS A 59 -9.09 6.52 -2.78
CA LYS A 59 -10.27 7.34 -2.43
C LYS A 59 -10.30 8.66 -3.21
N GLU A 60 -9.18 9.35 -3.34
CA GLU A 60 -9.12 10.61 -4.10
C GLU A 60 -9.34 10.38 -5.61
N ILE A 61 -8.76 9.32 -6.18
CA ILE A 61 -9.03 8.94 -7.58
C ILE A 61 -10.52 8.66 -7.79
N ILE A 62 -11.14 7.85 -6.93
CA ILE A 62 -12.56 7.51 -7.00
C ILE A 62 -13.43 8.76 -6.88
N LYS A 63 -13.11 9.67 -5.96
CA LYS A 63 -13.82 10.94 -5.79
C LYS A 63 -13.80 11.81 -7.05
N ILE A 64 -12.65 11.87 -7.74
CA ILE A 64 -12.52 12.58 -9.02
C ILE A 64 -13.39 11.91 -10.09
N LEU A 65 -13.33 10.58 -10.19
CA LEU A 65 -14.13 9.85 -11.16
C LEU A 65 -15.64 10.01 -10.92
N LYS A 66 -16.11 9.92 -9.67
CA LYS A 66 -17.52 10.14 -9.31
C LYS A 66 -17.99 11.57 -9.63
N LYS A 67 -17.15 12.57 -9.43
CA LYS A 67 -17.48 13.97 -9.81
C LYS A 67 -17.63 14.14 -11.31
N ARG A 68 -16.82 13.43 -12.08
CA ARG A 68 -16.82 13.53 -13.56
C ARG A 68 -17.86 12.63 -14.23
N PHE A 69 -18.14 11.49 -13.62
CA PHE A 69 -19.09 10.49 -14.09
C PHE A 69 -20.08 10.14 -12.97
N PRO A 70 -21.11 10.95 -12.73
CA PRO A 70 -22.03 10.78 -11.59
C PRO A 70 -22.74 9.42 -11.54
N ASN A 71 -22.91 8.77 -12.70
CA ASN A 71 -23.57 7.46 -12.83
C ASN A 71 -22.58 6.28 -12.83
N ILE A 72 -21.29 6.51 -12.49
CA ILE A 72 -20.30 5.44 -12.44
C ILE A 72 -20.72 4.39 -11.40
N LYS A 73 -20.70 3.12 -11.80
CA LYS A 73 -21.03 2.01 -10.91
C LYS A 73 -19.83 1.60 -10.07
N GLU A 74 -20.08 1.41 -8.79
CA GLU A 74 -19.08 0.93 -7.82
C GLU A 74 -19.07 -0.59 -7.76
N PRO A 75 -17.95 -1.21 -7.36
CA PRO A 75 -17.91 -2.62 -7.05
C PRO A 75 -18.86 -2.92 -5.87
N MET A 76 -19.42 -4.13 -5.82
CA MET A 76 -20.35 -4.54 -4.76
C MET A 76 -19.68 -4.62 -3.38
N LYS A 77 -18.37 -4.77 -3.34
CA LYS A 77 -17.53 -4.78 -2.13
C LYS A 77 -16.27 -3.97 -2.41
N GLU A 78 -15.63 -3.48 -1.36
CA GLU A 78 -14.32 -2.84 -1.50
C GLU A 78 -13.31 -3.84 -2.08
N ASP A 79 -12.63 -3.45 -3.16
CA ASP A 79 -11.64 -4.31 -3.83
C ASP A 79 -10.32 -4.37 -3.08
N ILE A 80 -9.93 -3.27 -2.37
CA ILE A 80 -8.72 -3.29 -1.55
C ILE A 80 -8.90 -4.29 -0.43
N CYS A 81 -8.03 -5.29 -0.39
CA CYS A 81 -8.21 -6.39 0.54
C CYS A 81 -8.10 -5.94 2.01
N TYR A 82 -8.89 -6.57 2.87
CA TYR A 82 -8.95 -6.29 4.31
C TYR A 82 -7.57 -6.27 4.98
N ALA A 83 -6.70 -7.23 4.64
CA ALA A 83 -5.35 -7.28 5.18
C ALA A 83 -4.51 -6.06 4.78
N THR A 84 -4.71 -5.50 3.57
CA THR A 84 -4.07 -4.27 3.13
C THR A 84 -4.61 -3.06 3.88
N THR A 85 -5.92 -2.94 4.00
CA THR A 85 -6.58 -1.81 4.68
C THR A 85 -6.18 -1.72 6.15
N ASN A 86 -6.25 -2.84 6.88
CA ASN A 86 -5.91 -2.88 8.31
C ASN A 86 -4.44 -2.55 8.57
N ARG A 87 -3.52 -3.12 7.77
CA ARG A 87 -2.10 -2.81 7.92
C ARG A 87 -1.79 -1.34 7.64
N GLN A 88 -2.41 -0.75 6.63
CA GLN A 88 -2.23 0.67 6.36
C GLN A 88 -2.74 1.54 7.53
N LEU A 89 -3.88 1.18 8.13
CA LEU A 89 -4.42 1.87 9.29
C LEU A 89 -3.46 1.77 10.49
N ALA A 90 -2.99 0.57 10.82
CA ALA A 90 -2.03 0.35 11.89
C ALA A 90 -0.73 1.16 11.66
N VAL A 91 -0.16 1.08 10.44
CA VAL A 91 1.03 1.86 10.08
C VAL A 91 0.81 3.37 10.26
N LYS A 92 -0.34 3.93 9.83
CA LYS A 92 -0.67 5.34 10.02
C LYS A 92 -0.69 5.75 11.49
N ASN A 93 -1.19 4.88 12.36
CA ASN A 93 -1.30 5.15 13.79
C ASN A 93 0.06 5.11 14.50
N ILE A 94 0.94 4.21 14.06
CA ILE A 94 2.26 4.01 14.66
C ILE A 94 3.29 5.01 14.11
N ALA A 95 3.35 5.19 12.80
CA ALA A 95 4.42 5.92 12.11
C ALA A 95 4.62 7.35 12.61
N LYS A 96 3.53 8.07 12.93
CA LYS A 96 3.61 9.45 13.46
C LYS A 96 4.24 9.56 14.84
N LYS A 97 4.46 8.44 15.53
CA LYS A 97 5.08 8.40 16.86
C LYS A 97 6.52 7.88 16.82
N CYS A 98 7.04 7.57 15.63
CA CYS A 98 8.33 6.91 15.45
C CYS A 98 9.34 7.81 14.76
N ASP A 99 10.60 7.69 15.17
CA ASP A 99 11.75 8.34 14.52
C ASP A 99 12.21 7.54 13.29
N LEU A 100 12.01 6.21 13.34
CA LEU A 100 12.41 5.26 12.33
C LEU A 100 11.33 4.19 12.17
N PHE A 101 11.07 3.76 10.94
CA PHE A 101 10.03 2.78 10.68
C PHE A 101 10.54 1.68 9.74
N PHE A 102 10.30 0.43 10.09
CA PHE A 102 10.63 -0.72 9.26
C PHE A 102 9.40 -1.48 8.83
N VAL A 103 9.36 -1.81 7.54
CA VAL A 103 8.41 -2.77 6.99
C VAL A 103 9.19 -4.03 6.62
N ILE A 104 8.85 -5.13 7.27
CA ILE A 104 9.45 -6.43 6.96
C ILE A 104 8.71 -7.05 5.78
N GLY A 105 9.43 -7.35 4.68
CA GLY A 105 8.79 -7.92 3.51
C GLY A 105 9.65 -7.94 2.26
N SER A 106 9.07 -8.39 1.15
CA SER A 106 9.75 -8.48 -0.15
C SER A 106 9.62 -7.18 -0.94
N ARG A 107 10.68 -6.81 -1.66
CA ARG A 107 10.68 -5.68 -2.61
C ARG A 107 9.71 -5.91 -3.78
N ASN A 108 9.39 -7.17 -4.07
CA ASN A 108 8.42 -7.54 -5.10
C ASN A 108 6.96 -7.54 -4.59
N SER A 109 6.75 -7.31 -3.29
CA SER A 109 5.42 -7.23 -2.70
C SER A 109 4.90 -5.79 -2.75
N SER A 110 3.91 -5.53 -3.61
CA SER A 110 3.26 -4.22 -3.71
C SER A 110 2.73 -3.73 -2.37
N ASN A 111 2.15 -4.64 -1.57
CA ASN A 111 1.67 -4.30 -0.24
C ASN A 111 2.82 -3.84 0.68
N SER A 112 3.97 -4.54 0.69
CA SER A 112 5.11 -4.15 1.51
C SER A 112 5.68 -2.79 1.12
N VAL A 113 5.87 -2.55 -0.17
CA VAL A 113 6.32 -1.25 -0.70
C VAL A 113 5.33 -0.14 -0.31
N ARG A 114 4.03 -0.40 -0.46
CA ARG A 114 2.97 0.54 -0.12
C ARG A 114 2.98 0.93 1.35
N LEU A 115 3.23 -0.02 2.26
CA LEU A 115 3.30 0.29 3.70
C LEU A 115 4.45 1.24 4.04
N VAL A 116 5.60 1.14 3.36
CA VAL A 116 6.70 2.12 3.51
C VAL A 116 6.26 3.52 3.08
N GLU A 117 5.56 3.62 1.95
CA GLU A 117 5.05 4.91 1.46
C GLU A 117 4.01 5.50 2.42
N VAL A 118 3.11 4.67 2.95
CA VAL A 118 2.11 5.08 3.95
C VAL A 118 2.79 5.58 5.22
N ALA A 119 3.84 4.89 5.71
CA ALA A 119 4.60 5.33 6.88
C ALA A 119 5.24 6.71 6.65
N LYS A 120 5.88 6.91 5.49
CA LYS A 120 6.47 8.19 5.11
C LYS A 120 5.44 9.32 5.04
N LYS A 121 4.31 9.08 4.37
CA LYS A 121 3.22 10.06 4.27
C LYS A 121 2.58 10.36 5.63
N SER A 122 2.64 9.41 6.57
CA SER A 122 2.08 9.55 7.91
C SER A 122 2.99 10.24 8.92
N GLY A 123 4.19 10.66 8.50
CA GLY A 123 5.08 11.48 9.32
C GLY A 123 6.44 10.85 9.65
N CYS A 124 6.63 9.54 9.47
CA CYS A 124 7.93 8.90 9.62
C CYS A 124 8.68 8.87 8.29
N VAL A 125 9.40 9.95 7.96
CA VAL A 125 10.16 10.07 6.70
C VAL A 125 11.24 8.98 6.60
N ASN A 126 11.85 8.61 7.73
CA ASN A 126 12.85 7.54 7.82
C ASN A 126 12.17 6.17 7.87
N SER A 127 11.52 5.77 6.78
CA SER A 127 10.85 4.48 6.67
C SER A 127 11.51 3.62 5.60
N HIS A 128 11.80 2.36 5.94
CA HIS A 128 12.59 1.45 5.11
C HIS A 128 11.93 0.09 4.98
N LEU A 129 12.10 -0.54 3.82
CA LEU A 129 11.74 -1.93 3.59
C LEU A 129 12.95 -2.81 3.93
N ILE A 130 12.75 -3.81 4.78
CA ILE A 130 13.77 -4.79 5.16
C ILE A 130 13.36 -6.16 4.61
N HIS A 131 14.18 -6.71 3.75
CA HIS A 131 13.95 -8.04 3.17
C HIS A 131 14.68 -9.15 3.94
N SER A 132 15.84 -8.83 4.51
CA SER A 132 16.66 -9.80 5.23
C SER A 132 17.36 -9.16 6.43
N GLN A 133 17.81 -9.98 7.38
CA GLN A 133 18.55 -9.53 8.56
C GLN A 133 19.86 -8.79 8.23
N SER A 134 20.50 -9.12 7.10
CA SER A 134 21.73 -8.45 6.65
C SER A 134 21.51 -6.99 6.24
N GLU A 135 20.26 -6.61 5.99
CA GLU A 135 19.89 -5.25 5.59
C GLU A 135 19.55 -4.34 6.80
N ILE A 136 19.63 -4.84 8.03
CA ILE A 136 19.29 -4.05 9.23
C ILE A 136 20.28 -2.88 9.38
N PRO A 137 19.81 -1.62 9.28
CA PRO A 137 20.67 -0.45 9.36
C PRO A 137 20.93 -0.05 10.82
N TYR A 138 21.82 -0.77 11.50
CA TYR A 138 22.08 -0.55 12.92
C TYR A 138 22.48 0.88 13.27
N GLU A 139 23.21 1.56 12.38
CA GLU A 139 23.60 2.98 12.58
C GLU A 139 22.40 3.94 12.66
N LEU A 140 21.31 3.63 11.95
CA LEU A 140 20.07 4.41 12.06
C LEU A 140 19.33 4.09 13.35
N ILE A 141 19.36 2.81 13.75
CA ILE A 141 18.71 2.33 14.98
C ILE A 141 19.35 2.97 16.21
N GLU A 142 20.69 3.07 16.26
CA GLU A 142 21.45 3.70 17.35
C GLU A 142 21.10 5.18 17.56
N LYS A 143 20.64 5.85 16.50
CA LYS A 143 20.26 7.27 16.54
C LYS A 143 18.76 7.51 16.79
N SER A 144 17.99 6.44 16.96
CA SER A 144 16.53 6.49 17.08
C SER A 144 16.09 6.07 18.48
N ASN A 145 15.11 6.76 19.04
CA ASN A 145 14.52 6.42 20.33
C ASN A 145 13.30 5.52 20.18
N THR A 146 12.51 5.75 19.12
CA THR A 146 11.26 5.04 18.88
C THR A 146 11.25 4.45 17.47
N ILE A 147 11.13 3.12 17.40
CA ILE A 147 11.14 2.39 16.13
C ILE A 147 9.80 1.70 15.93
N GLY A 148 9.15 2.01 14.82
CA GLY A 148 7.95 1.30 14.38
C GLY A 148 8.32 0.10 13.51
N ILE A 149 7.59 -1.00 13.69
CA ILE A 149 7.76 -2.22 12.89
C ILE A 149 6.40 -2.67 12.39
N SER A 150 6.32 -2.99 11.10
CA SER A 150 5.17 -3.64 10.49
C SER A 150 5.67 -4.67 9.49
N SER A 151 4.76 -5.49 8.96
CA SER A 151 5.10 -6.49 7.94
C SER A 151 4.13 -6.46 6.77
N GLY A 152 4.61 -6.84 5.60
CA GLY A 152 3.74 -7.11 4.46
C GLY A 152 2.78 -8.26 4.75
N ALA A 153 1.58 -8.24 4.13
CA ALA A 153 0.55 -9.27 4.34
C ALA A 153 1.03 -10.70 4.03
N SER A 154 1.98 -10.85 3.12
CA SER A 154 2.56 -12.14 2.74
C SER A 154 3.88 -12.45 3.46
N ALA A 155 4.36 -11.57 4.34
CA ALA A 155 5.60 -11.80 5.08
C ALA A 155 5.35 -12.81 6.22
N PRO A 156 6.14 -13.90 6.30
CA PRO A 156 6.04 -14.82 7.43
C PRO A 156 6.37 -14.13 8.75
N GLU A 157 5.59 -14.41 9.79
CA GLU A 157 5.77 -13.83 11.13
C GLU A 157 7.17 -14.09 11.70
N VAL A 158 7.76 -15.24 11.38
CA VAL A 158 9.12 -15.59 11.78
C VAL A 158 10.16 -14.53 11.38
N LEU A 159 9.94 -13.81 10.26
CA LEU A 159 10.88 -12.75 9.85
C LEU A 159 10.78 -11.53 10.76
N VAL A 160 9.60 -11.21 11.25
CA VAL A 160 9.39 -10.13 12.24
C VAL A 160 10.06 -10.50 13.54
N ASN A 161 9.84 -11.71 14.04
CA ASN A 161 10.45 -12.22 15.27
C ASN A 161 11.98 -12.23 15.17
N ASN A 162 12.54 -12.72 14.07
CA ASN A 162 13.97 -12.73 13.82
C ASN A 162 14.57 -11.31 13.78
N PHE A 163 13.84 -10.34 13.24
CA PHE A 163 14.25 -8.94 13.24
C PHE A 163 14.29 -8.40 14.68
N ILE A 164 13.22 -8.60 15.45
CA ILE A 164 13.14 -8.18 16.85
C ILE A 164 14.25 -8.84 17.68
N ASP A 165 14.50 -10.13 17.50
CA ASP A 165 15.56 -10.86 18.21
C ASP A 165 16.96 -10.34 17.85
N SER A 166 17.15 -9.90 16.61
CA SER A 166 18.41 -9.25 16.20
C SER A 166 18.62 -7.90 16.91
N LEU A 167 17.56 -7.16 17.17
CA LEU A 167 17.61 -5.93 17.96
C LEU A 167 17.92 -6.22 19.42
N LYS A 168 17.24 -7.20 20.03
CA LYS A 168 17.44 -7.59 21.44
C LYS A 168 18.87 -8.05 21.76
N LYS A 169 19.61 -8.55 20.76
CA LYS A 169 21.03 -8.93 20.92
C LYS A 169 21.97 -7.74 21.11
N ARG A 170 21.56 -6.55 20.70
CA ARG A 170 22.41 -5.35 20.70
C ARG A 170 21.87 -4.21 21.55
N PHE A 171 20.57 -4.19 21.80
CA PHE A 171 19.88 -3.10 22.47
C PHE A 171 18.98 -3.61 23.60
N THR A 172 18.76 -2.79 24.61
CA THR A 172 17.66 -3.00 25.56
C THR A 172 16.38 -2.51 24.88
N VAL A 173 15.45 -3.42 24.60
CA VAL A 173 14.24 -3.15 23.82
C VAL A 173 13.00 -3.30 24.70
N ILE A 174 12.13 -2.30 24.68
CA ILE A 174 10.78 -2.36 25.23
C ILE A 174 9.85 -2.49 24.04
N ILE A 175 8.98 -3.49 24.04
CA ILE A 175 8.04 -3.75 22.94
C ILE A 175 6.64 -3.33 23.39
N ASP A 176 6.00 -2.51 22.57
CA ASP A 176 4.60 -2.13 22.69
C ASP A 176 3.86 -2.62 21.44
N GLU A 177 2.89 -3.50 21.62
CA GLU A 177 2.10 -4.06 20.53
C GLU A 177 0.85 -3.20 20.31
N VAL A 178 0.63 -2.80 19.06
CA VAL A 178 -0.52 -2.00 18.66
C VAL A 178 -1.43 -2.84 17.76
N GLU A 179 -2.63 -3.10 18.23
CA GLU A 179 -3.69 -3.79 17.49
C GLU A 179 -4.35 -2.89 16.41
#